data_2e06e2873e00fca48638b1893c763d10
#
_entry.id   2e06e2873e00fca48638b1893c763d10
#
_cell.length_a   1.000
_cell.length_b   1.000
_cell.length_c   1.000
_cell.angle_alpha   90.00
_cell.angle_beta   90.00
_cell.angle_gamma   90.00
#
_symmetry.space_group_name_H-M   'P 1'
#
loop_
_entity.id
_entity.type
_entity.pdbx_description
1 polymer ?
#
loop_
_entity_poly.entity_id
_entity_poly.type
_entity_poly.pdbx_seq_one_letter_code
_entity_poly.pdbx_strand_id
1 'polypeptide(L)'
;KPRMINIIFKEWFLKHGNSPNTFLAVSVVLILIYLISIKKEEYVLFSTGAATMGVEMLVIFTFQVIHGYIYLKIGAVVTVFLLGLLPGSVAGNVSKGKDTRMFILADIVLICLLLLFFVWSMFFPVELGQGYFLAYSFVFSFFCGFQFPIATRMIGEQMSPAAGCLGADLTGAAFGTIMVGTLLIPLLGVIPAIIFLILMKMTSTMIIVLSGAKRSR
;
A
#
# COMPACT_ATOMS: atom_id res chain seq x y z
N LYS A 1 20.10 -11.50 -11.34
CA LYS A 1 20.95 -11.84 -10.17
C LYS A 1 20.97 -10.65 -9.22
N PRO A 2 20.64 -10.80 -7.94
CA PRO A 2 20.51 -9.67 -6.99
C PRO A 2 21.79 -8.84 -6.79
N ARG A 3 22.94 -9.40 -7.09
CA ARG A 3 24.25 -8.70 -6.99
C ARG A 3 24.41 -7.52 -7.97
N MET A 4 23.86 -7.57 -9.17
CA MET A 4 23.98 -6.46 -10.13
C MET A 4 23.23 -5.22 -9.68
N ILE A 5 22.02 -5.41 -9.15
CA ILE A 5 21.17 -4.29 -8.68
C ILE A 5 21.82 -3.59 -7.49
N ASN A 6 22.40 -4.35 -6.56
CA ASN A 6 23.15 -3.79 -5.42
C ASN A 6 24.36 -2.95 -5.86
N ILE A 7 25.06 -3.37 -6.91
CA ILE A 7 26.23 -2.63 -7.42
C ILE A 7 25.76 -1.32 -8.07
N ILE A 8 24.75 -1.38 -8.95
CA ILE A 8 24.20 -0.20 -9.64
C ILE A 8 23.64 0.80 -8.62
N PHE A 9 22.90 0.32 -7.61
CA PHE A 9 22.34 1.14 -6.55
C PHE A 9 23.41 1.84 -5.72
N LYS A 10 24.46 1.10 -5.36
CA LYS A 10 25.60 1.63 -4.61
C LYS A 10 26.41 2.65 -5.42
N GLU A 11 26.65 2.38 -6.69
CA GLU A 11 27.35 3.32 -7.59
C GLU A 11 26.53 4.60 -7.84
N TRP A 12 25.20 4.48 -7.97
CA TRP A 12 24.33 5.64 -8.14
C TRP A 12 24.40 6.58 -6.93
N PHE A 13 24.32 6.05 -5.72
CA PHE A 13 24.45 6.85 -4.48
C PHE A 13 25.85 7.45 -4.30
N LEU A 14 26.91 6.68 -4.59
CA LEU A 14 28.28 7.18 -4.52
C LEU A 14 28.52 8.33 -5.51
N LYS A 15 27.92 8.27 -6.70
CA LYS A 15 28.03 9.32 -7.71
C LYS A 15 27.34 10.63 -7.28
N HIS A 16 26.37 10.57 -6.38
CA HIS A 16 25.63 11.73 -5.86
C HIS A 16 26.11 12.17 -4.46
N GLY A 17 27.25 11.64 -3.98
CA GLY A 17 27.88 12.07 -2.74
C GLY A 17 27.17 11.64 -1.44
N ASN A 18 26.14 10.81 -1.52
CA ASN A 18 25.40 10.29 -0.37
C ASN A 18 25.59 8.76 -0.25
N SER A 19 25.67 8.27 1.00
CA SER A 19 25.66 6.84 1.21
C SER A 19 24.22 6.30 1.22
N PRO A 20 23.94 5.13 0.61
CA PRO A 20 22.60 4.51 0.66
C PRO A 20 22.09 4.34 2.09
N ASN A 21 22.99 4.00 3.00
CA ASN A 21 22.68 3.75 4.41
C ASN A 21 22.22 5.03 5.13
N THR A 22 22.84 6.18 4.83
CA THR A 22 22.44 7.48 5.42
C THR A 22 21.05 7.88 4.94
N PHE A 23 20.78 7.75 3.64
CA PHE A 23 19.46 8.04 3.10
C PHE A 23 18.37 7.16 3.73
N LEU A 24 18.62 5.85 3.83
CA LEU A 24 17.70 4.91 4.47
C LEU A 24 17.51 5.22 5.95
N ALA A 25 18.58 5.50 6.68
CA ALA A 25 18.50 5.84 8.10
C ALA A 25 17.67 7.11 8.33
N VAL A 26 17.92 8.16 7.57
CA VAL A 26 17.15 9.42 7.66
C VAL A 26 15.68 9.18 7.31
N SER A 27 15.39 8.45 6.24
CA SER A 27 14.00 8.13 5.85
C SER A 27 13.28 7.34 6.93
N VAL A 28 13.92 6.33 7.52
CA VAL A 28 13.34 5.53 8.62
C VAL A 28 13.11 6.39 9.86
N VAL A 29 14.06 7.24 10.24
CA VAL A 29 13.90 8.14 11.40
C VAL A 29 12.73 9.10 11.20
N LEU A 30 12.62 9.73 10.03
CA LEU A 30 11.50 10.63 9.72
C LEU A 30 10.15 9.92 9.78
N ILE A 31 10.07 8.71 9.25
CA ILE A 31 8.85 7.89 9.29
C ILE A 31 8.51 7.48 10.72
N LEU A 32 9.49 7.10 11.54
CA LEU A 32 9.26 6.74 12.94
C LEU A 32 8.75 7.95 13.74
N ILE A 33 9.34 9.14 13.56
CA ILE A 33 8.86 10.39 14.18
C ILE A 33 7.42 10.67 13.76
N TYR A 34 7.12 10.52 12.48
CA TYR A 34 5.76 10.71 11.96
C TYR A 34 4.78 9.72 12.58
N LEU A 35 5.11 8.41 12.63
CA LEU A 35 4.26 7.36 13.19
C LEU A 35 3.91 7.54 14.67
N ILE A 36 4.79 8.18 15.46
CA ILE A 36 4.52 8.49 16.87
C ILE A 36 3.47 9.60 17.01
N SER A 37 3.38 10.49 16.03
CA SER A 37 2.52 11.69 16.08
C SER A 37 1.13 11.50 15.48
N ILE A 38 0.90 10.44 14.69
CA ILE A 38 -0.37 10.20 13.98
C ILE A 38 -1.43 9.52 14.85
N LYS A 39 -2.69 9.76 14.49
CA LYS A 39 -3.84 9.10 15.10
C LYS A 39 -4.05 7.70 14.54
N LYS A 40 -4.89 6.91 15.23
CA LYS A 40 -5.13 5.52 14.86
C LYS A 40 -5.79 5.38 13.49
N GLU A 41 -6.74 6.24 13.20
CA GLU A 41 -7.44 6.30 11.91
C GLU A 41 -6.47 6.73 10.79
N GLU A 42 -5.59 7.67 11.06
CA GLU A 42 -4.53 8.10 10.16
C GLU A 42 -3.50 6.99 9.95
N TYR A 43 -3.15 6.20 11.00
CA TYR A 43 -2.26 5.05 10.85
C TYR A 43 -2.83 3.98 9.89
N VAL A 44 -4.14 3.74 9.94
CA VAL A 44 -4.77 2.82 8.98
C VAL A 44 -4.64 3.35 7.56
N LEU A 45 -4.85 4.65 7.33
CA LEU A 45 -4.64 5.25 6.01
C LEU A 45 -3.17 5.22 5.59
N PHE A 46 -2.25 5.46 6.49
CA PHE A 46 -0.82 5.27 6.23
C PHE A 46 -0.53 3.84 5.75
N SER A 47 -1.08 2.83 6.45
CA SER A 47 -0.92 1.43 6.03
C SER A 47 -1.62 1.12 4.71
N THR A 48 -2.76 1.80 4.43
CA THR A 48 -3.49 1.67 3.17
C THR A 48 -2.69 2.27 2.02
N GLY A 49 -2.19 3.50 2.18
CA GLY A 49 -1.32 4.14 1.18
C GLY A 49 -0.08 3.31 0.88
N ALA A 50 0.58 2.78 1.92
CA ALA A 50 1.73 1.90 1.74
C ALA A 50 1.36 0.59 1.01
N ALA A 51 0.21 -0.01 1.34
CA ALA A 51 -0.28 -1.20 0.64
C ALA A 51 -0.67 -0.89 -0.80
N THR A 52 -1.29 0.26 -1.06
CA THR A 52 -1.69 0.71 -2.39
C THR A 52 -0.49 0.80 -3.33
N MET A 53 0.49 1.61 -2.98
CA MET A 53 1.70 1.77 -3.78
C MET A 53 2.57 0.51 -3.78
N GLY A 54 2.64 -0.21 -2.65
CA GLY A 54 3.36 -1.47 -2.57
C GLY A 54 2.78 -2.53 -3.52
N VAL A 55 1.46 -2.68 -3.59
CA VAL A 55 0.79 -3.60 -4.51
C VAL A 55 0.94 -3.14 -5.96
N GLU A 56 0.85 -1.84 -6.23
CA GLU A 56 1.08 -1.31 -7.57
C GLU A 56 2.48 -1.69 -8.08
N MET A 57 3.53 -1.50 -7.25
CA MET A 57 4.89 -1.93 -7.57
C MET A 57 5.01 -3.45 -7.76
N LEU A 58 4.35 -4.24 -6.90
CA LEU A 58 4.31 -5.70 -7.04
C LEU A 58 3.65 -6.14 -8.35
N VAL A 59 2.52 -5.55 -8.69
CA VAL A 59 1.80 -5.86 -9.95
C VAL A 59 2.64 -5.49 -11.15
N ILE A 60 3.19 -4.27 -11.19
CA ILE A 60 4.05 -3.82 -12.28
C ILE A 60 5.25 -4.76 -12.44
N PHE A 61 5.95 -5.08 -11.36
CA PHE A 61 7.13 -5.93 -11.39
C PHE A 61 6.79 -7.36 -11.84
N THR A 62 5.74 -7.96 -11.25
CA THR A 62 5.31 -9.32 -11.61
C THR A 62 4.86 -9.38 -13.06
N PHE A 63 4.13 -8.36 -13.51
CA PHE A 63 3.72 -8.22 -14.90
C PHE A 63 4.92 -8.16 -15.86
N GLN A 64 5.97 -7.40 -15.49
CA GLN A 64 7.20 -7.29 -16.27
C GLN A 64 7.95 -8.63 -16.37
N VAL A 65 7.99 -9.38 -15.27
CA VAL A 65 8.67 -10.68 -15.24
C VAL A 65 7.96 -11.70 -16.14
N ILE A 66 6.62 -11.68 -16.17
CA ILE A 66 5.84 -12.67 -16.91
C ILE A 66 5.69 -12.29 -18.40
N HIS A 67 5.45 -11.03 -18.71
CA HIS A 67 5.06 -10.58 -20.07
C HIS A 67 6.14 -9.82 -20.83
N GLY A 68 7.23 -9.39 -20.20
CA GLY A 68 8.40 -8.77 -20.83
C GLY A 68 8.22 -7.37 -21.45
N TYR A 69 7.01 -6.89 -21.69
CA TYR A 69 6.71 -5.62 -22.37
C TYR A 69 6.33 -4.53 -21.38
N ILE A 70 7.17 -3.51 -21.23
CA ILE A 70 7.15 -2.65 -20.06
C ILE A 70 6.33 -1.36 -20.23
N TYR A 71 6.57 -0.57 -21.29
CA TYR A 71 6.18 0.85 -21.26
C TYR A 71 4.69 1.13 -21.38
N LEU A 72 4.01 0.59 -22.38
CA LEU A 72 2.58 0.83 -22.60
C LEU A 72 1.70 0.25 -21.48
N LYS A 73 2.15 -0.82 -20.85
CA LYS A 73 1.38 -1.59 -19.87
C LYS A 73 1.53 -1.05 -18.44
N ILE A 74 2.64 -0.39 -18.12
CA ILE A 74 2.78 0.35 -16.85
C ILE A 74 1.71 1.44 -16.77
N GLY A 75 1.58 2.24 -17.84
CA GLY A 75 0.53 3.26 -17.91
C GLY A 75 -0.88 2.69 -17.74
N ALA A 76 -1.16 1.51 -18.32
CA ALA A 76 -2.45 0.85 -18.16
C ALA A 76 -2.70 0.40 -16.71
N VAL A 77 -1.71 -0.19 -16.03
CA VAL A 77 -1.83 -0.59 -14.61
C VAL A 77 -2.10 0.62 -13.73
N VAL A 78 -1.29 1.69 -13.87
CA VAL A 78 -1.46 2.94 -13.11
C VAL A 78 -2.84 3.56 -13.37
N THR A 79 -3.27 3.61 -14.64
CA THR A 79 -4.58 4.14 -15.01
C THR A 79 -5.72 3.35 -14.36
N VAL A 80 -5.66 2.02 -14.42
CA VAL A 80 -6.69 1.14 -13.84
C VAL A 80 -6.70 1.27 -12.31
N PHE A 81 -5.54 1.44 -11.69
CA PHE A 81 -5.42 1.70 -10.25
C PHE A 81 -6.15 3.00 -9.87
N LEU A 82 -5.88 4.10 -10.58
CA LEU A 82 -6.56 5.38 -10.36
C LEU A 82 -8.06 5.30 -10.64
N LEU A 83 -8.45 4.57 -11.70
CA LEU A 83 -9.86 4.34 -12.02
C LEU A 83 -10.59 3.55 -10.93
N GLY A 84 -9.93 2.66 -10.21
CA GLY A 84 -10.53 1.94 -9.08
C GLY A 84 -10.72 2.82 -7.84
N LEU A 85 -9.77 3.73 -7.54
CA LEU A 85 -9.85 4.65 -6.41
C LEU A 85 -11.09 5.55 -6.46
N LEU A 86 -11.46 6.04 -7.64
CA LEU A 86 -12.59 6.96 -7.82
C LEU A 86 -13.92 6.36 -7.36
N PRO A 87 -14.43 5.25 -7.97
CA PRO A 87 -15.69 4.65 -7.53
C PRO A 87 -15.62 4.12 -6.10
N GLY A 88 -14.44 3.67 -5.64
CA GLY A 88 -14.22 3.30 -4.25
C GLY A 88 -14.51 4.46 -3.29
N SER A 89 -13.95 5.64 -3.55
CA SER A 89 -14.16 6.82 -2.70
C SER A 89 -15.60 7.31 -2.74
N VAL A 90 -16.26 7.25 -3.90
CA VAL A 90 -17.68 7.58 -4.01
C VAL A 90 -18.54 6.60 -3.19
N ALA A 91 -18.30 5.30 -3.31
CA ALA A 91 -19.02 4.27 -2.56
C ALA A 91 -18.80 4.41 -1.04
N GLY A 92 -17.58 4.70 -0.60
CA GLY A 92 -17.27 4.97 0.80
C GLY A 92 -17.97 6.23 1.33
N ASN A 93 -18.12 7.26 0.50
CA ASN A 93 -18.81 8.49 0.90
C ASN A 93 -20.34 8.31 1.01
N VAL A 94 -20.95 7.53 0.13
CA VAL A 94 -22.38 7.22 0.15
C VAL A 94 -22.75 6.26 1.28
N SER A 95 -21.83 5.41 1.69
CA SER A 95 -22.02 4.43 2.76
C SER A 95 -22.20 5.14 4.11
N LYS A 96 -23.45 5.32 4.53
CA LYS A 96 -23.82 5.94 5.82
C LYS A 96 -24.18 4.84 6.84
N GLY A 97 -23.63 4.90 8.03
CA GLY A 97 -24.09 4.03 9.12
C GLY A 97 -22.99 3.57 10.08
N LYS A 98 -22.53 2.35 9.96
CA LYS A 98 -21.56 1.76 10.91
C LYS A 98 -20.12 1.93 10.42
N ASP A 99 -19.62 3.16 10.42
CA ASP A 99 -18.31 3.52 9.84
C ASP A 99 -17.17 2.61 10.33
N THR A 100 -17.09 2.33 11.62
CA THR A 100 -16.06 1.44 12.19
C THR A 100 -16.14 0.02 11.61
N ARG A 101 -17.33 -0.54 11.45
CA ARG A 101 -17.47 -1.89 10.88
C ARG A 101 -17.11 -1.93 9.40
N MET A 102 -17.52 -0.94 8.63
CA MET A 102 -17.19 -0.87 7.21
C MET A 102 -15.71 -0.64 6.99
N PHE A 103 -15.08 0.14 7.86
CA PHE A 103 -13.64 0.37 7.85
C PHE A 103 -12.85 -0.91 8.09
N ILE A 104 -13.22 -1.69 9.14
CA ILE A 104 -12.62 -2.99 9.44
C ILE A 104 -12.87 -4.00 8.30
N LEU A 105 -14.10 -4.03 7.75
CA LEU A 105 -14.42 -4.90 6.62
C LEU A 105 -13.55 -4.62 5.40
N ALA A 106 -13.37 -3.35 5.04
CA ALA A 106 -12.49 -2.98 3.93
C ALA A 106 -11.04 -3.39 4.18
N ASP A 107 -10.54 -3.25 5.41
CA ASP A 107 -9.19 -3.69 5.79
C ASP A 107 -9.03 -5.23 5.67
N ILE A 108 -10.03 -5.98 6.11
CA ILE A 108 -10.05 -7.45 5.99
C ILE A 108 -10.06 -7.85 4.50
N VAL A 109 -10.86 -7.18 3.67
CA VAL A 109 -10.89 -7.47 2.22
C VAL A 109 -9.52 -7.20 1.58
N LEU A 110 -8.85 -6.12 1.96
CA LEU A 110 -7.49 -5.82 1.46
C LEU A 110 -6.48 -6.91 1.89
N ILE A 111 -6.57 -7.41 3.13
CA ILE A 111 -5.76 -8.54 3.59
C ILE A 111 -6.07 -9.81 2.77
N CYS A 112 -7.36 -10.09 2.53
CA CYS A 112 -7.76 -11.24 1.71
C CYS A 112 -7.23 -11.14 0.28
N LEU A 113 -7.25 -9.95 -0.32
CA LEU A 113 -6.69 -9.71 -1.65
C LEU A 113 -5.16 -9.91 -1.67
N LEU A 114 -4.46 -9.44 -0.63
CA LEU A 114 -3.01 -9.70 -0.50
C LEU A 114 -2.71 -11.18 -0.33
N LEU A 115 -3.50 -11.90 0.48
CA LEU A 115 -3.37 -13.36 0.64
C LEU A 115 -3.66 -14.09 -0.67
N LEU A 116 -4.67 -13.66 -1.41
CA LEU A 116 -4.98 -14.23 -2.74
C LEU A 116 -3.78 -14.07 -3.69
N PHE A 117 -3.18 -12.89 -3.73
CA PHE A 117 -1.99 -12.63 -4.55
C PHE A 117 -0.78 -13.45 -4.07
N PHE A 118 -0.62 -13.62 -2.76
CA PHE A 118 0.42 -14.46 -2.17
C PHE A 118 0.28 -15.92 -2.60
N VAL A 119 -0.92 -16.50 -2.42
CA VAL A 119 -1.20 -17.90 -2.81
C VAL A 119 -1.00 -18.09 -4.31
N TRP A 120 -1.50 -17.15 -5.12
CA TRP A 120 -1.28 -17.21 -6.55
C TRP A 120 0.21 -17.15 -6.91
N SER A 121 0.97 -16.25 -6.31
CA SER A 121 2.42 -16.12 -6.57
C SER A 121 3.22 -17.37 -6.18
N MET A 122 2.74 -18.14 -5.18
CA MET A 122 3.41 -19.37 -4.74
C MET A 122 3.08 -20.57 -5.60
N PHE A 123 1.80 -20.75 -5.99
CA PHE A 123 1.33 -21.98 -6.58
C PHE A 123 1.12 -21.92 -8.10
N PHE A 124 0.92 -20.73 -8.65
CA PHE A 124 0.58 -20.52 -10.06
C PHE A 124 1.46 -19.45 -10.74
N PRO A 125 2.78 -19.64 -10.84
CA PRO A 125 3.67 -18.60 -11.36
C PRO A 125 3.53 -18.32 -12.87
N VAL A 126 2.69 -19.07 -13.60
CA VAL A 126 2.63 -19.01 -15.06
C VAL A 126 1.20 -18.85 -15.56
N GLU A 127 1.00 -17.98 -16.57
CA GLU A 127 -0.16 -17.91 -17.48
C GLU A 127 -1.45 -17.21 -17.01
N LEU A 128 -1.40 -16.32 -16.01
CA LEU A 128 -2.52 -15.39 -15.88
C LEU A 128 -2.48 -14.36 -17.02
N GLY A 129 -3.56 -14.29 -17.77
CA GLY A 129 -3.72 -13.27 -18.82
C GLY A 129 -3.63 -11.86 -18.26
N GLN A 130 -3.20 -10.91 -19.09
CA GLN A 130 -3.00 -9.50 -18.69
C GLN A 130 -4.22 -8.88 -17.98
N GLY A 131 -5.43 -9.32 -18.34
CA GLY A 131 -6.68 -8.88 -17.75
C GLY A 131 -6.80 -9.15 -16.24
N TYR A 132 -6.20 -10.22 -15.74
CA TYR A 132 -6.23 -10.53 -14.31
C TYR A 132 -5.47 -9.49 -13.46
N PHE A 133 -4.30 -9.05 -13.94
CA PHE A 133 -3.52 -8.02 -13.25
C PHE A 133 -4.27 -6.69 -13.20
N LEU A 134 -4.93 -6.32 -14.29
CA LEU A 134 -5.73 -5.11 -14.36
C LEU A 134 -6.97 -5.22 -13.45
N ALA A 135 -7.69 -6.34 -13.51
CA ALA A 135 -8.85 -6.56 -12.66
C ALA A 135 -8.47 -6.57 -11.17
N TYR A 136 -7.37 -7.24 -10.81
CA TYR A 136 -6.85 -7.25 -9.46
C TYR A 136 -6.49 -5.84 -8.97
N SER A 137 -5.78 -5.07 -9.80
CA SER A 137 -5.40 -3.68 -9.50
C SER A 137 -6.63 -2.80 -9.27
N PHE A 138 -7.65 -2.94 -10.12
CA PHE A 138 -8.91 -2.20 -9.98
C PHE A 138 -9.63 -2.54 -8.67
N VAL A 139 -9.80 -3.83 -8.37
CA VAL A 139 -10.49 -4.27 -7.16
C VAL A 139 -9.73 -3.84 -5.90
N PHE A 140 -8.40 -4.00 -5.90
CA PHE A 140 -7.58 -3.60 -4.77
C PHE A 140 -7.68 -2.10 -4.50
N SER A 141 -7.51 -1.28 -5.53
CA SER A 141 -7.59 0.18 -5.41
C SER A 141 -8.99 0.67 -5.06
N PHE A 142 -10.06 -0.01 -5.51
CA PHE A 142 -11.43 0.29 -5.11
C PHE A 142 -11.60 0.26 -3.58
N PHE A 143 -11.12 -0.80 -2.92
CA PHE A 143 -11.21 -0.89 -1.47
C PHE A 143 -10.28 0.08 -0.73
N CYS A 144 -9.13 0.43 -1.33
CA CYS A 144 -8.29 1.50 -0.81
C CYS A 144 -9.01 2.87 -0.85
N GLY A 145 -9.61 3.20 -1.99
CA GLY A 145 -10.42 4.43 -2.13
C GLY A 145 -11.62 4.46 -1.20
N PHE A 146 -12.27 3.31 -0.96
CA PHE A 146 -13.41 3.18 -0.08
C PHE A 146 -13.09 3.55 1.38
N GLN A 147 -11.89 3.29 1.86
CA GLN A 147 -11.49 3.58 3.24
C GLN A 147 -11.33 5.07 3.51
N PHE A 148 -10.89 5.87 2.54
CA PHE A 148 -10.54 7.27 2.75
C PHE A 148 -11.68 8.14 3.32
N PRO A 149 -12.88 8.21 2.71
CA PRO A 149 -13.96 9.03 3.23
C PRO A 149 -14.51 8.51 4.56
N ILE A 150 -14.44 7.21 4.82
CA ILE A 150 -14.85 6.64 6.09
C ILE A 150 -13.89 7.08 7.21
N ALA A 151 -12.58 7.02 6.99
CA ALA A 151 -11.57 7.48 7.94
C ALA A 151 -11.77 8.98 8.26
N THR A 152 -11.99 9.80 7.25
CA THR A 152 -12.23 11.24 7.40
C THR A 152 -13.45 11.51 8.30
N ARG A 153 -14.54 10.75 8.13
CA ARG A 153 -15.73 10.86 9.00
C ARG A 153 -15.47 10.38 10.43
N MET A 154 -14.66 9.33 10.62
CA MET A 154 -14.34 8.78 11.94
C MET A 154 -13.50 9.71 12.80
N ILE A 155 -12.65 10.54 12.20
CA ILE A 155 -11.83 11.54 12.89
C ILE A 155 -12.70 12.70 13.43
N GLY A 156 -13.84 12.98 12.80
CA GLY A 156 -14.81 13.97 13.25
C GLY A 156 -14.38 15.42 13.05
N GLU A 157 -14.96 16.34 13.84
CA GLU A 157 -14.78 17.79 13.73
C GLU A 157 -13.39 18.24 14.27
N GLN A 158 -12.37 18.12 13.46
CA GLN A 158 -11.07 18.76 13.66
C GLN A 158 -10.85 19.83 12.62
N MET A 159 -9.89 20.74 12.83
CA MET A 159 -9.64 21.85 11.92
C MET A 159 -9.42 21.47 10.46
N SER A 160 -8.97 20.24 10.17
CA SER A 160 -8.86 19.69 8.80
C SER A 160 -8.64 18.16 8.81
N PRO A 161 -9.67 17.35 9.08
CA PRO A 161 -9.51 15.88 9.14
C PRO A 161 -9.09 15.29 7.79
N ALA A 162 -9.55 15.88 6.69
CA ALA A 162 -9.18 15.44 5.35
C ALA A 162 -7.70 15.66 5.04
N ALA A 163 -7.09 16.73 5.53
CA ALA A 163 -5.68 17.01 5.31
C ALA A 163 -4.78 16.03 6.08
N GLY A 164 -5.12 15.70 7.34
CA GLY A 164 -4.42 14.69 8.12
C GLY A 164 -4.51 13.30 7.47
N CYS A 165 -5.71 12.91 7.05
CA CYS A 165 -5.95 11.66 6.32
C CYS A 165 -5.15 11.59 5.02
N LEU A 166 -5.16 12.64 4.22
CA LEU A 166 -4.42 12.72 2.96
C LEU A 166 -2.90 12.66 3.21
N GLY A 167 -2.43 13.42 4.21
CA GLY A 167 -1.02 13.39 4.61
C GLY A 167 -0.55 12.01 5.02
N ALA A 168 -1.37 11.28 5.80
CA ALA A 168 -1.08 9.92 6.23
C ALA A 168 -1.03 8.95 5.04
N ASP A 169 -2.02 9.01 4.16
CA ASP A 169 -2.09 8.17 2.96
C ASP A 169 -0.89 8.40 2.02
N LEU A 170 -0.58 9.66 1.70
CA LEU A 170 0.56 10.01 0.85
C LEU A 170 1.91 9.63 1.46
N THR A 171 2.08 9.82 2.78
CA THR A 171 3.31 9.41 3.48
C THR A 171 3.44 7.90 3.47
N GLY A 172 2.33 7.18 3.68
CA GLY A 172 2.27 5.73 3.54
C GLY A 172 2.60 5.28 2.13
N ALA A 173 2.05 5.92 1.11
CA ALA A 173 2.31 5.64 -0.30
C ALA A 173 3.80 5.80 -0.64
N ALA A 174 4.44 6.89 -0.21
CA ALA A 174 5.87 7.10 -0.37
C ALA A 174 6.69 6.01 0.33
N PHE A 175 6.32 5.65 1.56
CA PHE A 175 6.96 4.57 2.30
C PHE A 175 6.83 3.22 1.59
N GLY A 176 5.61 2.87 1.13
CA GLY A 176 5.34 1.64 0.39
C GLY A 176 6.15 1.54 -0.90
N THR A 177 6.23 2.63 -1.66
CA THR A 177 7.02 2.70 -2.89
C THR A 177 8.51 2.45 -2.62
N ILE A 178 9.09 3.12 -1.63
CA ILE A 178 10.50 2.96 -1.27
C ILE A 178 10.75 1.54 -0.73
N MET A 179 9.95 1.09 0.23
CA MET A 179 10.17 -0.21 0.86
C MET A 179 9.95 -1.36 -0.10
N VAL A 180 8.82 -1.39 -0.80
CA VAL A 180 8.49 -2.50 -1.70
C VAL A 180 9.24 -2.38 -3.01
N GLY A 181 9.14 -1.24 -3.69
CA GLY A 181 9.69 -1.06 -5.03
C GLY A 181 11.22 -1.01 -5.07
N THR A 182 11.85 -0.38 -4.08
CA THR A 182 13.30 -0.12 -4.10
C THR A 182 14.09 -1.13 -3.27
N LEU A 183 13.53 -1.63 -2.17
CA LEU A 183 14.25 -2.51 -1.24
C LEU A 183 13.79 -3.96 -1.32
N LEU A 184 12.51 -4.24 -1.03
CA LEU A 184 12.05 -5.61 -0.84
C LEU A 184 12.06 -6.40 -2.15
N ILE A 185 11.47 -5.89 -3.22
CA ILE A 185 11.41 -6.59 -4.50
C ILE A 185 12.83 -6.84 -5.06
N PRO A 186 13.72 -5.83 -5.17
CA PRO A 186 15.04 -6.05 -5.75
C PRO A 186 15.99 -6.90 -4.88
N LEU A 187 15.86 -6.85 -3.55
CA LEU A 187 16.77 -7.54 -2.64
C LEU A 187 16.27 -8.93 -2.23
N LEU A 188 14.98 -9.06 -1.94
CA LEU A 188 14.37 -10.25 -1.36
C LEU A 188 13.37 -10.95 -2.28
N GLY A 189 12.85 -10.24 -3.29
CA GLY A 189 11.87 -10.76 -4.23
C GLY A 189 10.42 -10.45 -3.86
N VAL A 190 9.48 -10.96 -4.66
CA VAL A 190 8.05 -10.67 -4.57
C VAL A 190 7.42 -11.21 -3.28
N ILE A 191 7.73 -12.45 -2.90
CA ILE A 191 7.09 -13.12 -1.75
C ILE A 191 7.32 -12.38 -0.42
N PRO A 192 8.55 -12.03 -0.02
CA PRO A 192 8.77 -11.25 1.20
C PRO A 192 8.12 -9.87 1.18
N ALA A 193 8.00 -9.24 -0.01
CA ALA A 193 7.32 -7.97 -0.16
C ALA A 193 5.81 -8.10 0.12
N ILE A 194 5.16 -9.17 -0.36
CA ILE A 194 3.75 -9.44 -0.05
C ILE A 194 3.55 -9.70 1.44
N ILE A 195 4.41 -10.52 2.06
CA ILE A 195 4.35 -10.82 3.50
C ILE A 195 4.46 -9.52 4.33
N PHE A 196 5.39 -8.64 3.97
CA PHE A 196 5.53 -7.33 4.62
C PHE A 196 4.24 -6.51 4.57
N LEU A 197 3.59 -6.43 3.40
CA LEU A 197 2.33 -5.70 3.26
C LEU A 197 1.18 -6.34 4.05
N ILE A 198 1.11 -7.68 4.10
CA ILE A 198 0.14 -8.41 4.92
C ILE A 198 0.33 -8.08 6.39
N LEU A 199 1.55 -8.18 6.90
CA LEU A 199 1.87 -7.88 8.31
C LEU A 199 1.51 -6.44 8.65
N MET A 200 1.83 -5.50 7.77
CA MET A 200 1.50 -4.09 7.95
C MET A 200 -0.01 -3.85 8.01
N LYS A 201 -0.79 -4.50 7.15
CA LYS A 201 -2.25 -4.44 7.18
C LYS A 201 -2.86 -5.14 8.40
N MET A 202 -2.29 -6.25 8.85
CA MET A 202 -2.72 -6.92 10.08
C MET A 202 -2.53 -6.03 11.31
N THR A 203 -1.40 -5.33 11.45
CA THR A 203 -1.19 -4.38 12.55
C THR A 203 -2.21 -3.24 12.52
N SER A 204 -2.53 -2.74 11.34
CA SER A 204 -3.57 -1.72 11.12
C SER A 204 -4.94 -2.19 11.62
N THR A 205 -5.40 -3.34 11.17
CA THR A 205 -6.68 -3.92 11.59
C THR A 205 -6.72 -4.17 13.10
N MET A 206 -5.64 -4.68 13.68
CA MET A 206 -5.54 -4.94 15.11
C MET A 206 -5.70 -3.66 15.95
N ILE A 207 -5.07 -2.56 15.55
CA ILE A 207 -5.16 -1.27 16.24
C ILE A 207 -6.61 -0.76 16.26
N ILE A 208 -7.33 -0.84 15.14
CA ILE A 208 -8.72 -0.39 15.07
C ILE A 208 -9.66 -1.29 15.90
N VAL A 209 -9.51 -2.60 15.81
CA VAL A 209 -10.34 -3.55 16.57
C VAL A 209 -10.18 -3.35 18.07
N LEU A 210 -8.94 -3.24 18.56
CA LEU A 210 -8.65 -2.98 19.98
C LEU A 210 -9.19 -1.61 20.45
N SER A 211 -9.19 -0.61 19.57
CA SER A 211 -9.73 0.71 19.87
C SER A 211 -11.25 0.72 19.90
N GLY A 212 -11.91 -0.01 19.01
CA GLY A 212 -13.36 -0.16 18.97
C GLY A 212 -13.92 -0.87 20.22
N ALA A 213 -13.21 -1.88 20.71
CA ALA A 213 -13.58 -2.58 21.93
C ALA A 213 -13.52 -1.69 23.19
N LYS A 214 -12.64 -0.68 23.21
CA LYS A 214 -12.52 0.29 24.32
C LYS A 214 -13.62 1.35 24.34
N ARG A 215 -14.27 1.61 23.20
CA ARG A 215 -15.34 2.63 23.06
C ARG A 215 -16.74 2.07 23.34
N SER A 216 -16.87 0.76 23.43
CA SER A 216 -18.14 0.06 23.75
C SER A 216 -18.28 -0.36 25.23
N ARG A 217 -17.29 -0.06 26.05
CA ARG A 217 -17.33 -0.14 27.52
C ARG A 217 -17.41 1.26 28.11
#